data_1cc60f2d041600e7d91249055c746c74
#
_entry.id   1cc60f2d041600e7d91249055c746c74
#
_cell.length_a   1.000
_cell.length_b   1.000
_cell.length_c   1.000
_cell.angle_alpha   90.00
_cell.angle_beta   90.00
_cell.angle_gamma   90.00
#
_symmetry.space_group_name_H-M   'P 1'
#
loop_
_entity.id
_entity.type
_entity.pdbx_description
1 polymer ?
#
loop_
_entity_poly.entity_id
_entity_poly.type
_entity_poly.pdbx_seq_one_letter_code
_entity_poly.pdbx_strand_id
1 'polypeptide(L)'
;MKISMQMVARCCVGGAVVCGFAVYACRLADAQQSGGAGSAPARIAVPFKEPEPLNFNDHAGFTQIFDGKTLKGWEGDPTAWRVENGAIVGESFKDKPRPNSYIAYHGAGGTDGEAKDFDLKLEIKVENGGGSGIQYRSVTGKPWIRGFAPGVVTPNLNWMMTGPQADFWYPVNPQHNSYTGQFYSENTPLGILAYRGQVVEQEPGKEKQLVGTIGDRSALGGYVKINDWNQYEIIARGGVFLHILNGQLMAVYLDDDPTSSNNGTGLIGIELEGQPSKVSVRNVWLRRLR
;
A
#
# COMPACT_ATOMS: atom_id res chain seq x y z
N MET A 1 44.74 7.79 41.29
CA MET A 1 44.49 6.89 42.43
C MET A 1 43.85 5.66 41.83
N LYS A 2 44.59 4.74 41.40
CA LYS A 2 45.16 3.51 42.01
C LYS A 2 44.11 2.69 42.74
N ILE A 3 43.85 1.56 42.25
CA ILE A 3 44.04 0.17 42.65
C ILE A 3 42.70 -0.50 42.86
N SER A 4 42.37 -1.77 42.53
CA SER A 4 43.18 -2.97 42.29
C SER A 4 42.29 -4.10 41.78
N MET A 5 42.87 -4.88 40.96
CA MET A 5 42.50 -6.23 40.51
C MET A 5 42.62 -7.23 41.71
N GLN A 6 41.68 -8.15 41.87
CA GLN A 6 42.02 -9.45 42.44
C GLN A 6 41.26 -10.59 41.75
N MET A 7 42.09 -11.42 41.18
CA MET A 7 41.89 -12.72 40.57
C MET A 7 42.04 -13.77 41.66
N VAL A 8 41.12 -14.72 41.81
CA VAL A 8 41.42 -15.99 42.51
C VAL A 8 40.91 -17.15 41.65
N ALA A 9 41.87 -17.90 41.19
CA ALA A 9 41.69 -19.23 40.63
C ALA A 9 41.94 -20.30 41.71
N ARG A 10 41.22 -21.40 41.69
CA ARG A 10 41.66 -22.77 42.15
C ARG A 10 40.51 -23.73 41.83
N CYS A 11 40.71 -24.67 41.09
CA CYS A 11 41.40 -25.97 41.02
C CYS A 11 40.39 -27.12 41.19
N CYS A 12 40.35 -27.88 40.13
CA CYS A 12 40.15 -29.31 39.92
C CYS A 12 39.77 -30.21 41.10
N VAL A 13 38.82 -31.11 40.89
CA VAL A 13 39.02 -32.57 41.00
C VAL A 13 37.90 -33.30 40.27
N GLY A 14 38.27 -34.33 39.54
CA GLY A 14 37.48 -35.14 38.67
C GLY A 14 36.60 -36.16 39.36
N GLY A 15 35.68 -36.68 38.62
CA GLY A 15 34.83 -37.81 38.99
C GLY A 15 34.05 -38.25 37.81
N ALA A 16 34.53 -39.26 37.13
CA ALA A 16 33.80 -40.02 36.12
C ALA A 16 32.72 -40.85 36.80
N VAL A 17 31.49 -40.72 36.42
CA VAL A 17 30.44 -41.72 36.69
C VAL A 17 29.74 -42.06 35.39
N VAL A 18 29.85 -43.32 35.07
CA VAL A 18 29.26 -44.02 33.92
C VAL A 18 27.80 -44.35 34.27
N CYS A 19 27.00 -44.50 33.23
CA CYS A 19 25.77 -45.27 33.08
C CYS A 19 24.42 -44.66 33.43
N GLY A 20 23.56 -44.85 32.50
CA GLY A 20 22.13 -44.98 32.74
C GLY A 20 21.25 -44.53 31.59
N PHE A 21 21.22 -45.26 30.46
CA PHE A 21 20.13 -45.19 29.53
C PHE A 21 18.84 -45.73 30.19
N ALA A 22 17.95 -44.87 30.64
CA ALA A 22 16.60 -45.24 30.97
C ALA A 22 15.66 -44.94 29.82
N VAL A 23 15.29 -45.97 29.10
CA VAL A 23 14.23 -45.94 28.09
C VAL A 23 12.90 -45.84 28.83
N TYR A 24 12.30 -44.67 28.86
CA TYR A 24 10.90 -44.53 29.27
C TYR A 24 9.98 -44.78 28.09
N ALA A 25 9.44 -46.00 28.00
CA ALA A 25 8.34 -46.31 27.13
C ALA A 25 7.04 -45.77 27.75
N CYS A 26 6.57 -44.62 27.33
CA CYS A 26 5.20 -44.20 27.62
C CYS A 26 4.24 -44.89 26.68
N ARG A 27 3.43 -45.75 27.24
CA ARG A 27 2.24 -46.33 26.59
C ARG A 27 1.21 -45.23 26.39
N LEU A 28 0.92 -44.90 25.12
CA LEU A 28 -0.26 -44.14 24.75
C LEU A 28 -1.48 -45.03 24.84
N ALA A 29 -2.40 -44.69 25.74
CA ALA A 29 -3.71 -45.29 25.81
C ALA A 29 -4.57 -44.71 24.68
N ASP A 30 -5.11 -45.56 23.84
CA ASP A 30 -6.11 -45.26 22.82
C ASP A 30 -7.36 -44.66 23.47
N ALA A 31 -7.66 -43.40 23.17
CA ALA A 31 -9.01 -42.87 23.32
C ALA A 31 -9.55 -42.63 21.92
N GLN A 32 -10.30 -43.57 21.42
CA GLN A 32 -11.16 -43.42 20.23
C GLN A 32 -12.22 -42.37 20.56
N GLN A 33 -12.11 -41.19 19.96
CA GLN A 33 -13.23 -40.28 19.80
C GLN A 33 -13.57 -40.18 18.31
N SER A 34 -14.65 -40.85 17.97
CA SER A 34 -15.35 -40.72 16.69
C SER A 34 -16.04 -39.35 16.64
N GLY A 35 -15.42 -38.40 15.99
CA GLY A 35 -16.03 -37.14 15.59
C GLY A 35 -15.62 -36.85 14.17
N GLY A 36 -16.55 -36.99 13.21
CA GLY A 36 -16.33 -36.74 11.80
C GLY A 36 -16.01 -35.28 11.57
N ALA A 37 -14.72 -34.93 11.55
CA ALA A 37 -14.23 -33.68 11.01
C ALA A 37 -14.08 -33.90 9.51
N GLY A 38 -14.91 -33.21 8.71
CA GLY A 38 -14.72 -33.14 7.27
C GLY A 38 -13.29 -32.67 6.99
N SER A 39 -12.49 -33.51 6.35
CA SER A 39 -11.14 -33.17 5.92
C SER A 39 -11.21 -31.95 5.00
N ALA A 40 -10.61 -30.87 5.41
CA ALA A 40 -10.36 -29.75 4.49
C ALA A 40 -9.65 -30.30 3.25
N PRO A 41 -10.02 -29.85 2.04
CA PRO A 41 -9.39 -30.34 0.82
C PRO A 41 -7.88 -30.14 0.94
N ALA A 42 -7.13 -31.24 0.70
CA ALA A 42 -5.67 -31.18 0.71
C ALA A 42 -5.21 -30.07 -0.26
N ARG A 43 -4.53 -29.06 0.24
CA ARG A 43 -3.88 -28.06 -0.60
C ARG A 43 -2.83 -28.81 -1.43
N ILE A 44 -3.02 -28.84 -2.74
CA ILE A 44 -1.98 -29.31 -3.65
C ILE A 44 -0.80 -28.37 -3.46
N ALA A 45 0.28 -28.88 -2.89
CA ALA A 45 1.52 -28.13 -2.77
C ALA A 45 2.06 -27.89 -4.18
N VAL A 46 1.93 -26.70 -4.69
CA VAL A 46 2.59 -26.29 -5.93
C VAL A 46 4.09 -26.23 -5.62
N PRO A 47 4.95 -26.93 -6.39
CA PRO A 47 6.38 -26.88 -6.17
C PRO A 47 6.87 -25.43 -6.21
N PHE A 48 7.63 -25.01 -5.20
CA PHE A 48 8.31 -23.71 -5.23
C PHE A 48 9.35 -23.72 -6.36
N LYS A 49 9.23 -22.82 -7.30
CA LYS A 49 10.15 -22.64 -8.41
C LYS A 49 10.50 -21.17 -8.58
N GLU A 50 11.60 -20.90 -9.25
CA GLU A 50 11.94 -19.53 -9.62
C GLU A 50 10.82 -18.92 -10.46
N PRO A 51 10.32 -17.74 -10.10
CA PRO A 51 9.28 -17.08 -10.86
C PRO A 51 9.85 -16.54 -12.19
N GLU A 52 8.97 -16.43 -13.19
CA GLU A 52 9.30 -15.67 -14.40
C GLU A 52 9.55 -14.19 -14.04
N PRO A 53 10.38 -13.47 -14.81
CA PRO A 53 10.57 -12.04 -14.61
C PRO A 53 9.24 -11.29 -14.63
N LEU A 54 9.10 -10.31 -13.72
CA LEU A 54 7.89 -9.49 -13.65
C LEU A 54 7.68 -8.76 -14.97
N ASN A 55 6.48 -8.88 -15.52
CA ASN A 55 6.04 -8.17 -16.71
C ASN A 55 4.83 -7.30 -16.36
N PHE A 56 5.03 -6.00 -16.29
CA PHE A 56 3.94 -5.06 -16.00
C PHE A 56 2.78 -5.19 -17.00
N ASN A 57 3.08 -5.51 -18.27
CA ASN A 57 2.08 -5.65 -19.32
C ASN A 57 1.39 -7.03 -19.35
N ASP A 58 1.77 -7.95 -18.47
CA ASP A 58 1.00 -9.17 -18.27
C ASP A 58 -0.25 -8.85 -17.44
N HIS A 59 -1.41 -8.97 -18.08
CA HIS A 59 -2.72 -8.71 -17.47
C HIS A 59 -3.53 -10.00 -17.28
N ALA A 60 -2.90 -11.17 -17.28
CA ALA A 60 -3.59 -12.44 -17.04
C ALA A 60 -4.30 -12.42 -15.67
N GLY A 61 -5.60 -12.62 -15.67
CA GLY A 61 -6.45 -12.57 -14.47
C GLY A 61 -6.81 -11.16 -13.97
N PHE A 62 -6.41 -10.11 -14.69
CA PHE A 62 -6.84 -8.75 -14.43
C PHE A 62 -8.10 -8.38 -15.20
N THR A 63 -8.86 -7.45 -14.65
CA THR A 63 -9.98 -6.78 -15.32
C THR A 63 -9.57 -5.34 -15.60
N GLN A 64 -9.74 -4.88 -16.84
CA GLN A 64 -9.57 -3.47 -17.16
C GLN A 64 -10.73 -2.67 -16.57
N ILE A 65 -10.43 -1.70 -15.71
CA ILE A 65 -11.43 -0.88 -15.02
C ILE A 65 -11.53 0.55 -15.56
N PHE A 66 -10.76 0.88 -16.58
CA PHE A 66 -10.89 2.10 -17.38
C PHE A 66 -10.72 1.75 -18.87
N ASP A 67 -11.73 2.07 -19.68
CA ASP A 67 -11.81 1.69 -21.09
C ASP A 67 -11.01 2.60 -22.06
N GLY A 68 -10.36 3.63 -21.52
CA GLY A 68 -9.63 4.63 -22.31
C GLY A 68 -10.54 5.63 -23.05
N LYS A 69 -11.85 5.57 -22.88
CA LYS A 69 -12.81 6.37 -23.67
C LYS A 69 -13.85 7.08 -22.83
N THR A 70 -14.28 6.47 -21.74
CA THR A 70 -15.39 6.99 -20.92
C THR A 70 -15.05 6.92 -19.43
N LEU A 71 -15.71 7.74 -18.61
CA LEU A 71 -15.65 7.64 -17.14
C LEU A 71 -16.67 6.64 -16.59
N LYS A 72 -17.12 5.66 -17.40
CA LYS A 72 -18.07 4.67 -16.92
C LYS A 72 -17.54 3.93 -15.71
N GLY A 73 -18.31 3.96 -14.62
CA GLY A 73 -17.92 3.37 -13.33
C GLY A 73 -17.01 4.26 -12.48
N TRP A 74 -16.58 5.40 -12.97
CA TRP A 74 -15.79 6.39 -12.26
C TRP A 74 -16.65 7.60 -11.94
N GLU A 75 -16.63 8.08 -10.69
CA GLU A 75 -17.39 9.23 -10.21
C GLU A 75 -16.48 10.22 -9.51
N GLY A 76 -16.59 11.49 -9.90
CA GLY A 76 -15.85 12.62 -9.34
C GLY A 76 -16.43 13.94 -9.82
N ASP A 77 -15.86 15.06 -9.41
CA ASP A 77 -16.30 16.40 -9.83
C ASP A 77 -16.18 16.56 -11.36
N PRO A 78 -17.29 16.68 -12.10
CA PRO A 78 -17.27 16.80 -13.55
C PRO A 78 -16.61 18.09 -14.05
N THR A 79 -16.37 19.06 -13.19
CA THR A 79 -15.61 20.29 -13.52
C THR A 79 -14.11 20.11 -13.45
N ALA A 80 -13.64 19.01 -12.84
CA ALA A 80 -12.23 18.68 -12.67
C ALA A 80 -11.78 17.53 -13.54
N TRP A 81 -12.65 16.54 -13.71
CA TRP A 81 -12.30 15.26 -14.28
C TRP A 81 -12.90 15.05 -15.66
N ARG A 82 -12.10 14.54 -16.59
CA ARG A 82 -12.50 14.23 -17.97
C ARG A 82 -11.69 13.09 -18.54
N VAL A 83 -12.09 12.59 -19.69
CA VAL A 83 -11.22 11.73 -20.52
C VAL A 83 -10.54 12.59 -21.58
N GLU A 84 -9.23 12.47 -21.69
CA GLU A 84 -8.41 13.17 -22.66
C GLU A 84 -7.27 12.25 -23.14
N ASN A 85 -7.12 12.06 -24.44
CA ASN A 85 -6.06 11.26 -25.06
C ASN A 85 -5.92 9.84 -24.48
N GLY A 86 -7.04 9.18 -24.19
CA GLY A 86 -7.05 7.82 -23.65
C GLY A 86 -6.72 7.70 -22.17
N ALA A 87 -6.75 8.81 -21.43
CA ALA A 87 -6.49 8.87 -20.00
C ALA A 87 -7.64 9.52 -19.22
N ILE A 88 -7.83 9.15 -17.97
CA ILE A 88 -8.55 9.94 -16.98
C ILE A 88 -7.66 11.13 -16.64
N VAL A 89 -8.15 12.34 -16.80
CA VAL A 89 -7.41 13.57 -16.53
C VAL A 89 -8.12 14.40 -15.51
N GLY A 90 -7.42 14.72 -14.42
CA GLY A 90 -7.80 15.72 -13.43
C GLY A 90 -6.92 16.96 -13.59
N GLU A 91 -7.52 18.16 -13.50
CA GLU A 91 -6.77 19.39 -13.67
C GLU A 91 -7.28 20.50 -12.75
N SER A 92 -6.33 21.20 -12.12
CA SER A 92 -6.54 22.39 -11.32
C SER A 92 -5.67 23.54 -11.84
N PHE A 93 -6.18 24.75 -11.74
CA PHE A 93 -5.56 25.95 -12.33
C PHE A 93 -5.26 27.00 -11.25
N LYS A 94 -4.17 27.75 -11.44
CA LYS A 94 -3.78 28.81 -10.52
C LYS A 94 -4.81 29.93 -10.41
N ASP A 95 -5.46 30.25 -11.49
CA ASP A 95 -6.50 31.30 -11.56
C ASP A 95 -7.90 30.82 -11.13
N LYS A 96 -8.05 29.50 -10.95
CA LYS A 96 -9.27 28.84 -10.46
C LYS A 96 -8.92 27.85 -9.35
N PRO A 97 -8.48 28.36 -8.18
CA PRO A 97 -8.08 27.48 -7.09
C PRO A 97 -9.27 26.64 -6.62
N ARG A 98 -9.00 25.40 -6.26
CA ARG A 98 -9.98 24.44 -5.77
C ARG A 98 -9.40 23.64 -4.60
N PRO A 99 -10.22 23.04 -3.74
CA PRO A 99 -9.74 22.04 -2.80
C PRO A 99 -9.31 20.77 -3.54
N ASN A 100 -8.60 19.87 -2.83
CA ASN A 100 -8.35 18.52 -3.31
C ASN A 100 -9.66 17.88 -3.77
N SER A 101 -9.58 17.07 -4.80
CA SER A 101 -10.73 16.37 -5.38
C SER A 101 -10.29 14.99 -5.82
N TYR A 102 -11.20 14.05 -5.77
CA TYR A 102 -10.93 12.67 -6.14
C TYR A 102 -11.92 12.21 -7.21
N ILE A 103 -11.49 11.24 -8.00
CA ILE A 103 -12.39 10.44 -8.81
C ILE A 103 -12.30 8.99 -8.32
N ALA A 104 -13.41 8.39 -7.97
CA ALA A 104 -13.48 7.06 -7.37
C ALA A 104 -14.12 6.05 -8.34
N TYR A 105 -13.59 4.83 -8.37
CA TYR A 105 -14.16 3.73 -9.14
C TYR A 105 -15.22 3.01 -8.32
N HIS A 106 -16.47 3.09 -8.75
CA HIS A 106 -17.63 2.44 -8.16
C HIS A 106 -18.04 1.14 -8.86
N GLY A 107 -17.27 0.73 -9.90
CA GLY A 107 -17.62 -0.42 -10.72
C GLY A 107 -18.48 -0.06 -11.93
N ALA A 108 -18.40 -0.84 -12.98
CA ALA A 108 -19.15 -0.58 -14.23
C ALA A 108 -20.69 -0.60 -14.05
N GLY A 109 -21.17 -1.31 -13.01
CA GLY A 109 -22.57 -1.33 -12.57
C GLY A 109 -22.86 -0.41 -11.38
N GLY A 110 -21.86 0.33 -10.87
CA GLY A 110 -22.01 1.23 -9.72
C GLY A 110 -21.97 0.55 -8.34
N THR A 111 -21.69 -0.76 -8.25
CA THR A 111 -21.79 -1.52 -7.00
C THR A 111 -20.63 -2.48 -6.72
N ASP A 112 -19.71 -2.68 -7.65
CA ASP A 112 -18.63 -3.66 -7.57
C ASP A 112 -17.23 -3.02 -7.62
N GLY A 113 -17.12 -1.74 -7.28
CA GLY A 113 -15.87 -0.97 -7.29
C GLY A 113 -14.92 -1.27 -6.14
N GLU A 114 -15.43 -1.84 -5.05
CA GLU A 114 -14.63 -2.09 -3.86
C GLU A 114 -13.67 -3.27 -4.02
N ALA A 115 -12.48 -3.15 -3.41
CA ALA A 115 -11.49 -4.20 -3.32
C ALA A 115 -10.85 -4.21 -1.92
N LYS A 116 -10.54 -5.41 -1.43
CA LYS A 116 -9.77 -5.61 -0.19
C LYS A 116 -8.38 -6.13 -0.54
N ASP A 117 -8.32 -7.34 -1.07
CA ASP A 117 -7.07 -7.98 -1.48
C ASP A 117 -6.97 -7.88 -3.00
N PHE A 118 -5.95 -7.20 -3.48
CA PHE A 118 -5.85 -6.88 -4.89
C PHE A 118 -4.40 -6.65 -5.35
N ASP A 119 -4.25 -6.68 -6.66
CA ASP A 119 -3.11 -6.22 -7.42
C ASP A 119 -3.65 -5.22 -8.46
N LEU A 120 -3.19 -3.99 -8.39
CA LEU A 120 -3.62 -2.86 -9.22
C LEU A 120 -2.45 -2.37 -10.05
N LYS A 121 -2.59 -2.36 -11.37
CA LYS A 121 -1.61 -1.82 -12.30
C LYS A 121 -2.20 -0.63 -13.04
N LEU A 122 -1.43 0.45 -13.18
CA LEU A 122 -1.82 1.64 -13.92
C LEU A 122 -0.59 2.42 -14.40
N GLU A 123 -0.80 3.31 -15.33
CA GLU A 123 0.19 4.31 -15.69
C GLU A 123 -0.28 5.70 -15.23
N ILE A 124 0.61 6.44 -14.57
CA ILE A 124 0.35 7.78 -14.05
C ILE A 124 1.39 8.78 -14.55
N LYS A 125 0.92 9.99 -14.83
CA LYS A 125 1.76 11.16 -15.13
C LYS A 125 1.18 12.37 -14.42
N VAL A 126 2.03 13.14 -13.73
CA VAL A 126 1.66 14.41 -13.08
C VAL A 126 2.50 15.52 -13.67
N GLU A 127 1.84 16.62 -14.00
CA GLU A 127 2.42 17.81 -14.65
C GLU A 127 2.01 19.08 -13.87
N ASN A 128 2.63 20.19 -14.20
CA ASN A 128 2.29 21.52 -13.66
C ASN A 128 2.55 21.72 -12.16
N GLY A 129 3.39 20.90 -11.55
CA GLY A 129 3.95 21.17 -10.23
C GLY A 129 3.12 20.72 -9.05
N GLY A 130 2.00 20.05 -9.26
CA GLY A 130 1.15 19.56 -8.18
C GLY A 130 1.45 18.15 -7.69
N GLY A 131 0.56 17.65 -6.87
CA GLY A 131 0.57 16.31 -6.36
C GLY A 131 -0.66 15.52 -6.79
N SER A 132 -0.56 14.22 -6.61
CA SER A 132 -1.60 13.23 -6.81
C SER A 132 -1.27 11.98 -5.99
N GLY A 133 -2.14 11.01 -6.02
CA GLY A 133 -1.95 9.70 -5.45
C GLY A 133 -3.05 8.76 -5.89
N ILE A 134 -2.79 7.48 -5.73
CA ILE A 134 -3.78 6.44 -5.97
C ILE A 134 -4.33 5.99 -4.63
N GLN A 135 -5.60 6.30 -4.41
CA GLN A 135 -6.37 5.84 -3.26
C GLN A 135 -6.79 4.39 -3.46
N TYR A 136 -6.80 3.62 -2.39
CA TYR A 136 -7.31 2.25 -2.40
C TYR A 136 -7.80 1.85 -1.01
N ARG A 137 -8.69 0.87 -0.93
CA ARG A 137 -9.40 0.53 0.32
C ARG A 137 -9.98 1.77 1.02
N SER A 138 -10.30 2.80 0.25
CA SER A 138 -10.73 4.10 0.74
C SER A 138 -12.23 4.26 0.68
N VAL A 139 -12.76 5.19 1.48
CA VAL A 139 -14.18 5.52 1.51
C VAL A 139 -14.40 6.98 1.11
N THR A 140 -15.58 7.29 0.57
CA THR A 140 -15.99 8.67 0.26
C THR A 140 -16.94 9.21 1.33
N GLY A 141 -17.27 10.50 1.25
CA GLY A 141 -18.30 11.12 2.09
C GLY A 141 -17.86 11.48 3.51
N LYS A 142 -16.57 11.33 3.86
CA LYS A 142 -16.08 11.70 5.20
C LYS A 142 -15.71 13.18 5.26
N PRO A 143 -16.03 13.87 6.36
CA PRO A 143 -15.55 15.22 6.61
C PRO A 143 -14.02 15.27 6.65
N TRP A 144 -13.45 16.37 6.16
CA TRP A 144 -12.01 16.58 6.24
C TRP A 144 -11.60 16.86 7.69
N ILE A 145 -10.74 16.01 8.27
CA ILE A 145 -10.39 16.07 9.71
C ILE A 145 -9.66 17.35 10.12
N ARG A 146 -8.92 17.96 9.20
CA ARG A 146 -8.20 19.23 9.44
C ARG A 146 -9.05 20.46 9.14
N GLY A 147 -10.32 20.26 8.67
CA GLY A 147 -11.12 21.33 8.11
C GLY A 147 -10.52 21.91 6.82
N PHE A 148 -11.17 22.91 6.27
CA PHE A 148 -10.67 23.65 5.11
C PHE A 148 -10.15 25.01 5.53
N ALA A 149 -9.13 25.53 4.83
CA ALA A 149 -8.61 26.86 5.07
C ALA A 149 -9.72 27.92 4.92
N PRO A 150 -9.69 29.00 5.68
CA PRO A 150 -10.65 30.11 5.54
C PRO A 150 -10.74 30.59 4.08
N GLY A 151 -11.95 30.72 3.57
CA GLY A 151 -12.21 31.15 2.18
C GLY A 151 -12.13 30.05 1.13
N VAL A 152 -11.76 28.82 1.49
CA VAL A 152 -11.85 27.67 0.59
C VAL A 152 -13.28 27.17 0.55
N VAL A 153 -13.83 27.01 -0.65
CA VAL A 153 -15.15 26.42 -0.85
C VAL A 153 -15.12 24.97 -0.36
N THR A 154 -16.03 24.62 0.54
CA THR A 154 -16.16 23.24 0.99
C THR A 154 -16.51 22.33 -0.20
N PRO A 155 -15.71 21.32 -0.51
CA PRO A 155 -16.00 20.43 -1.63
C PRO A 155 -17.22 19.55 -1.33
N ASN A 156 -17.80 18.96 -2.37
CA ASN A 156 -18.73 17.88 -2.19
C ASN A 156 -18.01 16.68 -1.55
N LEU A 157 -18.43 16.28 -0.37
CA LEU A 157 -17.78 15.21 0.38
C LEU A 157 -17.78 13.86 -0.36
N ASN A 158 -18.75 13.65 -1.27
CA ASN A 158 -18.75 12.44 -2.11
C ASN A 158 -17.54 12.36 -3.05
N TRP A 159 -16.85 13.49 -3.30
CA TRP A 159 -15.65 13.56 -4.10
C TRP A 159 -14.39 13.70 -3.25
N MET A 160 -14.51 13.46 -1.94
CA MET A 160 -13.39 13.39 -1.00
C MET A 160 -13.18 11.94 -0.59
N MET A 161 -11.93 11.49 -0.58
CA MET A 161 -11.59 10.14 -0.16
C MET A 161 -10.80 10.14 1.15
N THR A 162 -10.97 9.08 1.91
CA THR A 162 -10.30 8.85 3.20
C THR A 162 -9.78 7.42 3.21
N GLY A 163 -8.50 7.23 3.46
CA GLY A 163 -7.87 5.91 3.54
C GLY A 163 -6.46 5.86 2.94
N PRO A 164 -5.95 4.65 2.69
CA PRO A 164 -4.60 4.44 2.16
C PRO A 164 -4.39 5.04 0.78
N GLN A 165 -3.21 5.61 0.56
CA GLN A 165 -2.80 6.26 -0.68
C GLN A 165 -1.36 5.90 -1.05
N ALA A 166 -1.17 5.61 -2.32
CA ALA A 166 0.14 5.54 -2.96
C ALA A 166 0.44 6.90 -3.60
N ASP A 167 1.29 7.70 -2.96
CA ASP A 167 1.60 9.06 -3.38
C ASP A 167 2.35 9.12 -4.71
N PHE A 168 2.03 10.13 -5.51
CA PHE A 168 2.74 10.48 -6.74
C PHE A 168 2.78 12.00 -6.93
N TRP A 169 3.94 12.61 -6.70
CA TRP A 169 4.12 14.06 -6.74
C TRP A 169 4.96 14.51 -7.92
N TYR A 170 4.60 15.64 -8.51
CA TYR A 170 5.46 16.33 -9.47
C TYR A 170 6.68 16.87 -8.73
N PRO A 171 7.89 16.53 -9.15
CA PRO A 171 9.10 16.94 -8.44
C PRO A 171 9.49 18.39 -8.80
N VAL A 172 8.77 19.38 -8.26
CA VAL A 172 9.14 20.80 -8.39
C VAL A 172 10.41 21.15 -7.59
N ASN A 173 10.72 20.30 -6.61
CA ASN A 173 11.96 20.34 -5.85
C ASN A 173 12.30 18.93 -5.33
N PRO A 174 13.54 18.69 -4.83
CA PRO A 174 13.94 17.39 -4.31
C PRO A 174 13.05 16.85 -3.20
N GLN A 175 12.46 17.71 -2.37
CA GLN A 175 11.57 17.31 -1.28
C GLN A 175 10.26 16.73 -1.83
N HIS A 176 9.65 17.35 -2.83
CA HIS A 176 8.41 16.89 -3.43
C HIS A 176 8.61 15.54 -4.14
N ASN A 177 9.71 15.35 -4.87
CA ASN A 177 10.03 14.03 -5.43
C ASN A 177 10.10 12.96 -4.35
N SER A 178 10.46 13.32 -3.13
CA SER A 178 10.60 12.35 -2.04
C SER A 178 9.27 11.75 -1.58
N TYR A 179 8.12 12.33 -1.90
CA TYR A 179 6.80 11.78 -1.58
C TYR A 179 6.35 10.67 -2.54
N THR A 180 6.81 10.71 -3.80
CA THR A 180 6.45 9.68 -4.78
C THR A 180 6.87 8.29 -4.31
N GLY A 181 5.91 7.36 -4.28
CA GLY A 181 6.10 5.97 -3.86
C GLY A 181 5.96 5.73 -2.36
N GLN A 182 5.77 6.78 -1.54
CA GLN A 182 5.50 6.61 -0.11
C GLN A 182 4.06 6.10 0.14
N PHE A 183 3.86 5.64 1.35
CA PHE A 183 2.58 5.19 1.86
C PHE A 183 1.97 6.28 2.76
N TYR A 184 0.80 6.78 2.39
CA TYR A 184 0.09 7.81 3.13
C TYR A 184 -1.31 7.32 3.52
N SER A 185 -1.85 7.79 4.64
CA SER A 185 -3.24 7.56 5.03
C SER A 185 -3.99 8.87 4.97
N GLU A 186 -4.69 9.08 3.86
CA GLU A 186 -5.35 10.33 3.53
C GLU A 186 -6.54 10.61 4.44
N ASN A 187 -6.66 11.87 4.88
CA ASN A 187 -7.74 12.33 5.76
C ASN A 187 -7.90 11.49 7.05
N THR A 188 -6.80 10.94 7.56
CA THR A 188 -6.74 10.23 8.85
C THR A 188 -5.69 10.86 9.76
N PRO A 189 -5.74 10.62 11.07
CA PRO A 189 -4.68 11.10 11.97
C PRO A 189 -3.33 10.36 11.77
N LEU A 190 -3.31 9.26 11.00
CA LEU A 190 -2.11 8.44 10.81
C LEU A 190 -1.06 9.11 9.90
N GLY A 191 -1.50 9.85 8.88
CA GLY A 191 -0.59 10.56 7.97
C GLY A 191 0.34 9.62 7.20
N ILE A 192 1.65 9.93 7.17
CA ILE A 192 2.63 9.09 6.49
C ILE A 192 2.82 7.78 7.27
N LEU A 193 2.61 6.66 6.60
CA LEU A 193 2.75 5.31 7.16
C LEU A 193 4.13 4.73 6.89
N ALA A 194 4.64 4.86 5.67
CA ALA A 194 6.00 4.48 5.32
C ALA A 194 6.55 5.44 4.26
N TYR A 195 7.73 5.98 4.48
CA TYR A 195 8.42 6.76 3.45
C TYR A 195 9.00 5.85 2.36
N ARG A 196 9.21 6.39 1.17
CA ARG A 196 9.98 5.71 0.13
C ARG A 196 11.32 5.20 0.68
N GLY A 197 11.64 3.93 0.43
CA GLY A 197 12.82 3.25 0.93
C GLY A 197 12.62 2.48 2.23
N GLN A 198 11.46 2.57 2.86
CA GLN A 198 11.22 1.96 4.17
C GLN A 198 10.37 0.69 4.09
N VAL A 199 10.62 -0.21 5.04
CA VAL A 199 9.71 -1.28 5.46
C VAL A 199 9.26 -0.92 6.88
N VAL A 200 7.97 -0.64 7.03
CA VAL A 200 7.38 -0.21 8.30
C VAL A 200 6.33 -1.22 8.74
N GLU A 201 6.31 -1.52 10.03
CA GLU A 201 5.35 -2.41 10.67
C GLU A 201 4.50 -1.62 11.69
N GLN A 202 3.22 -1.94 11.73
CA GLN A 202 2.25 -1.43 12.69
C GLN A 202 1.60 -2.61 13.41
N GLU A 203 1.99 -2.82 14.65
CA GLU A 203 1.33 -3.78 15.55
C GLU A 203 0.15 -3.11 16.30
N PRO A 204 -0.85 -3.90 16.75
CA PRO A 204 -1.98 -3.37 17.52
C PRO A 204 -1.53 -2.60 18.77
N GLY A 205 -1.99 -1.36 18.90
CA GLY A 205 -1.72 -0.50 20.05
C GLY A 205 -0.26 -0.05 20.22
N LYS A 206 0.60 -0.28 19.22
CA LYS A 206 1.99 0.19 19.23
C LYS A 206 2.20 1.32 18.24
N GLU A 207 3.26 2.10 18.43
CA GLU A 207 3.75 3.05 17.44
C GLU A 207 4.31 2.32 16.21
N LYS A 208 4.24 2.97 15.06
CA LYS A 208 4.84 2.48 13.82
C LYS A 208 6.34 2.26 13.99
N GLN A 209 6.84 1.13 13.52
CA GLN A 209 8.25 0.75 13.66
C GLN A 209 8.91 0.58 12.30
N LEU A 210 10.08 1.18 12.12
CA LEU A 210 10.94 0.90 10.97
C LEU A 210 11.62 -0.45 11.19
N VAL A 211 11.20 -1.47 10.43
CA VAL A 211 11.73 -2.84 10.56
C VAL A 211 12.75 -3.20 9.48
N GLY A 212 12.86 -2.36 8.43
CA GLY A 212 13.84 -2.57 7.38
C GLY A 212 13.91 -1.42 6.38
N THR A 213 14.89 -1.51 5.48
CA THR A 213 15.04 -0.60 4.34
C THR A 213 15.19 -1.39 3.04
N ILE A 214 14.65 -0.85 1.96
CA ILE A 214 14.75 -1.42 0.61
C ILE A 214 15.67 -0.61 -0.30
N GLY A 215 16.13 0.53 0.18
CA GLY A 215 17.07 1.40 -0.54
C GLY A 215 17.10 2.81 -0.02
N ASP A 216 18.06 3.59 -0.51
CA ASP A 216 18.14 5.01 -0.22
C ASP A 216 16.99 5.76 -0.87
N ARG A 217 16.35 6.65 -0.11
CA ARG A 217 15.18 7.41 -0.53
C ARG A 217 15.43 8.24 -1.78
N SER A 218 16.61 8.83 -1.90
CA SER A 218 16.99 9.68 -3.03
C SER A 218 17.31 8.83 -4.26
N ALA A 219 18.08 7.75 -4.08
CA ALA A 219 18.40 6.81 -5.15
C ALA A 219 17.14 6.20 -5.77
N LEU A 220 16.20 5.76 -4.96
CA LEU A 220 14.89 5.27 -5.41
C LEU A 220 14.09 6.35 -6.17
N GLY A 221 14.28 7.63 -5.84
CA GLY A 221 13.72 8.75 -6.58
C GLY A 221 14.18 8.84 -8.03
N GLY A 222 15.34 8.27 -8.35
CA GLY A 222 15.88 8.22 -9.72
C GLY A 222 15.07 7.34 -10.68
N TYR A 223 14.21 6.45 -10.17
CA TYR A 223 13.31 5.65 -11.00
C TYR A 223 12.05 6.42 -11.44
N VAL A 224 11.77 7.59 -10.87
CA VAL A 224 10.63 8.42 -11.23
C VAL A 224 10.91 9.15 -12.54
N LYS A 225 10.06 8.95 -13.54
CA LYS A 225 10.13 9.65 -14.84
C LYS A 225 9.35 10.96 -14.72
N ILE A 226 10.05 12.09 -14.83
CA ILE A 226 9.46 13.43 -14.72
C ILE A 226 8.77 13.81 -16.03
N ASN A 227 7.55 14.35 -15.97
CA ASN A 227 6.73 14.71 -17.14
C ASN A 227 6.47 13.56 -18.11
N ASP A 228 6.58 12.33 -17.64
CA ASP A 228 6.38 11.14 -18.46
C ASP A 228 5.55 10.10 -17.71
N TRP A 229 5.11 9.08 -18.44
CA TRP A 229 4.32 7.99 -17.90
C TRP A 229 5.16 7.07 -17.01
N ASN A 230 4.67 6.86 -15.80
CA ASN A 230 5.22 5.94 -14.81
C ASN A 230 4.28 4.77 -14.61
N GLN A 231 4.80 3.57 -14.65
CA GLN A 231 4.10 2.35 -14.30
C GLN A 231 4.00 2.25 -12.79
N TYR A 232 2.79 2.20 -12.26
CA TYR A 232 2.55 2.03 -10.82
C TYR A 232 1.80 0.73 -10.60
N GLU A 233 2.37 -0.14 -9.79
CA GLU A 233 1.74 -1.37 -9.32
C GLU A 233 1.59 -1.30 -7.81
N ILE A 234 0.38 -1.55 -7.33
CA ILE A 234 0.01 -1.49 -5.92
C ILE A 234 -0.59 -2.84 -5.54
N ILE A 235 0.07 -3.53 -4.61
CA ILE A 235 -0.39 -4.82 -4.12
C ILE A 235 -0.81 -4.66 -2.67
N ALA A 236 -2.06 -5.06 -2.36
CA ALA A 236 -2.56 -5.13 -1.01
C ALA A 236 -3.13 -6.53 -0.76
N ARG A 237 -2.62 -7.22 0.27
CA ARG A 237 -3.13 -8.55 0.65
C ARG A 237 -3.02 -8.75 2.16
N GLY A 238 -4.16 -8.95 2.82
CA GLY A 238 -4.21 -8.89 4.29
C GLY A 238 -3.67 -7.56 4.78
N GLY A 239 -2.75 -7.58 5.71
CA GLY A 239 -2.03 -6.40 6.22
C GLY A 239 -0.75 -6.06 5.45
N VAL A 240 -0.47 -6.69 4.30
CA VAL A 240 0.75 -6.42 3.51
C VAL A 240 0.43 -5.50 2.37
N PHE A 241 1.22 -4.43 2.24
CA PHE A 241 1.06 -3.42 1.19
C PHE A 241 2.40 -3.13 0.52
N LEU A 242 2.42 -3.17 -0.81
CA LEU A 242 3.60 -2.94 -1.62
C LEU A 242 3.31 -1.83 -2.63
N HIS A 243 4.17 -0.82 -2.70
CA HIS A 243 4.17 0.19 -3.76
C HIS A 243 5.37 -0.05 -4.68
N ILE A 244 5.11 -0.29 -5.96
CA ILE A 244 6.12 -0.61 -6.97
C ILE A 244 6.00 0.40 -8.11
N LEU A 245 7.05 1.14 -8.39
CA LEU A 245 7.08 2.15 -9.44
C LEU A 245 8.15 1.81 -10.47
N ASN A 246 7.77 1.72 -11.75
CA ASN A 246 8.66 1.37 -12.85
C ASN A 246 9.47 0.07 -12.59
N GLY A 247 8.82 -0.93 -11.97
CA GLY A 247 9.43 -2.21 -11.59
C GLY A 247 10.28 -2.16 -10.32
N GLN A 248 10.41 -1.00 -9.66
CA GLN A 248 11.18 -0.84 -8.43
C GLN A 248 10.25 -0.76 -7.21
N LEU A 249 10.48 -1.60 -6.21
CA LEU A 249 9.79 -1.52 -4.92
C LEU A 249 10.17 -0.19 -4.24
N MET A 250 9.16 0.59 -3.87
CA MET A 250 9.31 1.93 -3.30
C MET A 250 9.07 1.98 -1.80
N ALA A 251 8.05 1.29 -1.31
CA ALA A 251 7.71 1.23 0.11
C ALA A 251 6.99 -0.07 0.43
N VAL A 252 7.15 -0.54 1.65
CA VAL A 252 6.41 -1.68 2.23
C VAL A 252 5.80 -1.21 3.54
N TYR A 253 4.51 -1.52 3.72
CA TYR A 253 3.83 -1.32 4.98
C TYR A 253 3.17 -2.63 5.41
N LEU A 254 3.41 -3.01 6.67
CA LEU A 254 2.87 -4.20 7.31
C LEU A 254 1.93 -3.72 8.41
N ASP A 255 0.64 -3.99 8.28
CA ASP A 255 -0.39 -3.57 9.23
C ASP A 255 -1.00 -4.81 9.86
N ASP A 256 -0.46 -5.21 10.99
CA ASP A 256 -0.90 -6.37 11.76
C ASP A 256 -2.09 -6.06 12.67
N ASP A 257 -2.56 -4.79 12.68
CA ASP A 257 -3.76 -4.43 13.43
C ASP A 257 -5.04 -4.79 12.63
N PRO A 258 -5.78 -5.84 13.05
CA PRO A 258 -6.98 -6.26 12.37
C PRO A 258 -8.13 -5.21 12.45
N THR A 259 -8.01 -4.23 13.34
CA THR A 259 -8.97 -3.15 13.52
C THR A 259 -8.62 -1.89 12.73
N SER A 260 -7.45 -1.87 12.10
CA SER A 260 -6.99 -0.77 11.29
C SER A 260 -7.93 -0.50 10.11
N SER A 261 -8.27 0.77 9.91
CA SER A 261 -9.05 1.19 8.74
C SER A 261 -8.35 0.90 7.41
N ASN A 262 -7.03 0.78 7.41
CA ASN A 262 -6.25 0.44 6.21
C ASN A 262 -6.50 -1.01 5.75
N ASN A 263 -6.94 -1.89 6.67
CA ASN A 263 -7.20 -3.30 6.39
C ASN A 263 -8.65 -3.59 5.94
N GLY A 264 -9.45 -2.55 5.77
CA GLY A 264 -10.83 -2.65 5.30
C GLY A 264 -10.96 -2.97 3.81
N THR A 265 -12.20 -3.12 3.37
CA THR A 265 -12.60 -3.10 1.96
C THR A 265 -12.95 -1.68 1.57
N GLY A 266 -12.62 -1.24 0.36
CA GLY A 266 -12.99 0.09 -0.09
C GLY A 266 -12.68 0.34 -1.56
N LEU A 267 -12.91 1.57 -1.98
CA LEU A 267 -12.81 2.02 -3.36
C LEU A 267 -11.36 2.29 -3.76
N ILE A 268 -11.14 2.23 -5.07
CA ILE A 268 -9.95 2.74 -5.75
C ILE A 268 -10.28 4.14 -6.25
N GLY A 269 -9.33 5.07 -6.16
CA GLY A 269 -9.50 6.42 -6.68
C GLY A 269 -8.21 7.09 -7.08
N ILE A 270 -8.34 8.25 -7.70
CA ILE A 270 -7.22 9.09 -8.12
C ILE A 270 -7.42 10.46 -7.47
N GLU A 271 -6.37 10.99 -6.86
CA GLU A 271 -6.35 12.32 -6.29
C GLU A 271 -5.99 13.37 -7.34
N LEU A 272 -6.59 14.54 -7.20
CA LEU A 272 -6.15 15.81 -7.78
C LEU A 272 -5.90 16.80 -6.64
N GLU A 273 -4.66 17.16 -6.41
CA GLU A 273 -4.28 18.22 -5.48
C GLU A 273 -4.90 19.56 -5.88
N GLY A 274 -5.32 20.34 -4.87
CA GLY A 274 -5.97 21.64 -5.08
C GLY A 274 -5.08 22.73 -5.63
N GLN A 275 -3.76 22.62 -5.47
CA GLN A 275 -2.78 23.49 -6.11
C GLN A 275 -2.69 23.20 -7.62
N PRO A 276 -2.13 24.12 -8.43
CA PRO A 276 -2.01 23.90 -9.86
C PRO A 276 -1.36 22.56 -10.18
N SER A 277 -2.11 21.66 -10.83
CA SER A 277 -1.71 20.30 -11.12
C SER A 277 -2.48 19.77 -12.32
N LYS A 278 -1.85 18.89 -13.09
CA LYS A 278 -2.53 18.02 -14.06
C LYS A 278 -2.08 16.59 -13.84
N VAL A 279 -3.00 15.75 -13.42
CA VAL A 279 -2.80 14.32 -13.30
C VAL A 279 -3.46 13.61 -14.47
N SER A 280 -2.77 12.62 -15.02
CA SER A 280 -3.27 11.76 -16.09
C SER A 280 -3.04 10.31 -15.71
N VAL A 281 -4.08 9.47 -15.79
CA VAL A 281 -4.01 8.05 -15.47
C VAL A 281 -4.63 7.23 -16.59
N ARG A 282 -3.96 6.16 -17.01
CA ARG A 282 -4.43 5.26 -18.08
C ARG A 282 -4.04 3.80 -17.79
N ASN A 283 -4.50 2.89 -18.62
CA ASN A 283 -4.16 1.46 -18.52
C ASN A 283 -4.40 0.90 -17.12
N VAL A 284 -5.62 1.12 -16.60
CA VAL A 284 -5.96 0.74 -15.21
C VAL A 284 -6.53 -0.67 -15.19
N TRP A 285 -5.79 -1.58 -14.54
CA TRP A 285 -6.09 -3.00 -14.47
C TRP A 285 -6.12 -3.46 -13.02
N LEU A 286 -7.19 -4.14 -12.64
CA LEU A 286 -7.43 -4.63 -11.28
C LEU A 286 -7.57 -6.15 -11.27
N ARG A 287 -6.79 -6.82 -10.43
CA ARG A 287 -6.95 -8.23 -10.09
C ARG A 287 -7.31 -8.35 -8.62
N ARG A 288 -8.49 -8.88 -8.31
CA ARG A 288 -8.86 -9.22 -6.93
C ARG A 288 -8.17 -10.52 -6.55
N LEU A 289 -7.46 -10.52 -5.43
CA LEU A 289 -6.76 -11.69 -4.89
C LEU A 289 -7.70 -12.48 -3.96
N ARG A 290 -7.50 -13.78 -3.90
CA ARG A 290 -8.29 -14.68 -3.05
C ARG A 290 -7.50 -15.08 -1.81
#